data_0c678f9b2b5b7cc23e1d4a86bda304a0
#
_entry.id   0c678f9b2b5b7cc23e1d4a86bda304a0
#
_cell.length_a   1.000
_cell.length_b   1.000
_cell.length_c   1.000
_cell.angle_alpha   90.00
_cell.angle_beta   90.00
_cell.angle_gamma   90.00
#
_symmetry.space_group_name_H-M   'P 1'
#
loop_
_entity.id
_entity.type
_entity.pdbx_description
1 polymer ?
#
loop_
_entity_poly.entity_id
_entity_poly.type
_entity_poly.pdbx_seq_one_letter_code
_entity_poly.pdbx_strand_id
1 'polypeptide(L)'
;MPKRHIEPLVHGRVRLRLLEEADLAMTLAWRNQDHIRKWFFHSDVITPEQHRAWWERYQTRDDDVVFVIEETEALRRPVGQVALYNINWSTGRAEFGRLMIGDSEAKGIGLAHLATVCLVEEALGRWGLGEVYLEVFEANTAAIRVYAGCGFEETARRDGTVAMRRRVVEPRSETS
;
A
#
# COMPACT_ATOMS: atom_id res chain seq x y z
N MET A 1 -19.46 -7.89 5.63
CA MET A 1 -19.71 -6.53 6.15
C MET A 1 -19.54 -5.53 5.02
N PRO A 2 -20.29 -4.43 5.01
CA PRO A 2 -20.08 -3.40 3.99
C PRO A 2 -18.70 -2.77 4.16
N LYS A 3 -18.12 -2.33 3.05
CA LYS A 3 -16.85 -1.63 3.00
C LYS A 3 -16.85 -0.41 3.92
N ARG A 4 -15.79 -0.22 4.69
CA ARG A 4 -15.63 0.98 5.50
C ARG A 4 -15.48 2.21 4.60
N HIS A 5 -16.20 3.25 4.92
CA HIS A 5 -15.93 4.56 4.34
C HIS A 5 -14.72 5.18 5.04
N ILE A 6 -13.74 5.60 4.26
CA ILE A 6 -12.53 6.26 4.74
C ILE A 6 -12.37 7.56 3.96
N GLU A 7 -12.33 8.66 4.68
CA GLU A 7 -12.04 9.96 4.07
C GLU A 7 -10.64 9.98 3.47
N PRO A 8 -10.41 10.77 2.41
CA PRO A 8 -9.09 10.89 1.83
C PRO A 8 -8.03 11.30 2.85
N LEU A 9 -6.86 10.67 2.73
CA LEU A 9 -5.69 10.96 3.56
C LEU A 9 -4.74 11.86 2.79
N VAL A 10 -4.12 12.83 3.46
CA VAL A 10 -3.19 13.77 2.85
C VAL A 10 -1.87 13.79 3.58
N HIS A 11 -0.78 13.69 2.85
CA HIS A 11 0.58 13.85 3.36
C HIS A 11 1.44 14.55 2.30
N GLY A 12 1.81 15.81 2.55
CA GLY A 12 2.50 16.62 1.55
C GLY A 12 1.68 16.72 0.25
N ARG A 13 2.32 16.44 -0.87
CA ARG A 13 1.69 16.45 -2.21
C ARG A 13 1.00 15.14 -2.60
N VAL A 14 0.85 14.21 -1.68
CA VAL A 14 0.14 12.94 -1.89
C VAL A 14 -1.21 12.99 -1.21
N ARG A 15 -2.24 12.59 -1.94
CA ARG A 15 -3.58 12.33 -1.44
C ARG A 15 -3.93 10.89 -1.74
N LEU A 16 -4.36 10.16 -0.71
CA LEU A 16 -4.85 8.78 -0.83
C LEU A 16 -6.37 8.80 -0.71
N ARG A 17 -7.06 8.35 -1.73
CA ARG A 17 -8.51 8.15 -1.70
C ARG A 17 -8.87 6.71 -1.99
N LEU A 18 -9.97 6.24 -1.46
CA LEU A 18 -10.43 4.88 -1.72
C LEU A 18 -10.58 4.62 -3.23
N LEU A 19 -10.21 3.40 -3.63
CA LEU A 19 -10.43 2.90 -4.99
C LEU A 19 -11.93 2.88 -5.30
N GLU A 20 -12.29 3.40 -6.45
CA GLU A 20 -13.66 3.41 -6.98
C GLU A 20 -13.76 2.54 -8.25
N GLU A 21 -14.96 2.17 -8.62
CA GLU A 21 -15.19 1.37 -9.84
C GLU A 21 -14.63 2.05 -11.09
N ALA A 22 -14.74 3.38 -11.17
CA ALA A 22 -14.21 4.15 -12.29
C ALA A 22 -12.68 4.06 -12.44
N ASP A 23 -11.96 3.66 -11.40
CA ASP A 23 -10.49 3.53 -11.41
C ASP A 23 -10.01 2.18 -11.95
N LEU A 24 -10.89 1.20 -12.11
CA LEU A 24 -10.50 -0.18 -12.40
C LEU A 24 -9.71 -0.35 -13.70
N ALA A 25 -10.12 0.32 -14.76
CA ALA A 25 -9.41 0.25 -16.04
C ALA A 25 -8.00 0.83 -15.94
N MET A 26 -7.85 1.96 -15.26
CA MET A 26 -6.57 2.64 -15.05
C MET A 26 -5.61 1.80 -14.18
N THR A 27 -6.08 1.31 -13.06
CA THR A 27 -5.25 0.53 -12.13
C THR A 27 -4.86 -0.82 -12.72
N LEU A 28 -5.74 -1.44 -13.49
CA LEU A 28 -5.45 -2.67 -14.22
C LEU A 28 -4.36 -2.43 -15.28
N ALA A 29 -4.45 -1.36 -16.05
CA ALA A 29 -3.44 -0.99 -17.03
C ALA A 29 -2.07 -0.79 -16.39
N TRP A 30 -2.00 -0.14 -15.24
CA TRP A 30 -0.76 0.01 -14.48
C TRP A 30 -0.21 -1.33 -14.01
N ARG A 31 -1.07 -2.15 -13.39
CA ARG A 31 -0.69 -3.46 -12.82
C ARG A 31 -0.16 -4.43 -13.88
N ASN A 32 -0.64 -4.34 -15.09
CA ASN A 32 -0.26 -5.22 -16.20
C ASN A 32 1.01 -4.78 -16.95
N GLN A 33 1.57 -3.62 -16.64
CA GLN A 33 2.89 -3.23 -17.20
C GLN A 33 3.97 -4.20 -16.74
N ASP A 34 4.83 -4.66 -17.63
CA ASP A 34 5.84 -5.69 -17.34
C ASP A 34 6.78 -5.30 -16.20
N HIS A 35 7.21 -4.04 -16.16
CA HIS A 35 8.13 -3.54 -15.13
C HIS A 35 7.45 -3.35 -13.76
N ILE A 36 6.12 -3.38 -13.68
CA ILE A 36 5.34 -3.33 -12.44
C ILE A 36 4.97 -4.75 -12.01
N ARG A 37 4.31 -5.54 -12.88
CA ARG A 37 3.79 -6.85 -12.50
C ARG A 37 4.87 -7.84 -12.04
N LYS A 38 6.09 -7.72 -12.53
CA LYS A 38 7.21 -8.58 -12.11
C LYS A 38 7.53 -8.52 -10.62
N TRP A 39 7.13 -7.46 -9.94
CA TRP A 39 7.36 -7.27 -8.51
C TRP A 39 6.21 -7.74 -7.62
N PHE A 40 5.11 -8.19 -8.21
CA PHE A 40 4.03 -8.84 -7.48
C PHE A 40 4.30 -10.33 -7.36
N PHE A 41 3.94 -10.94 -6.23
CA PHE A 41 4.10 -12.39 -6.02
C PHE A 41 3.28 -13.19 -7.02
N HIS A 42 2.10 -12.70 -7.40
CA HIS A 42 1.32 -13.19 -8.52
C HIS A 42 1.57 -12.26 -9.72
N SER A 43 2.50 -12.64 -10.58
CA SER A 43 3.03 -11.75 -11.63
C SER A 43 2.38 -11.90 -13.00
N ASP A 44 1.40 -12.80 -13.14
CA ASP A 44 0.68 -12.99 -14.41
C ASP A 44 -0.13 -11.75 -14.80
N VAL A 45 -0.37 -11.59 -16.08
CA VAL A 45 -1.29 -10.59 -16.60
C VAL A 45 -2.70 -10.88 -16.08
N ILE A 46 -3.35 -9.87 -15.55
CA ILE A 46 -4.72 -9.95 -15.05
C ILE A 46 -5.67 -9.52 -16.16
N THR A 47 -6.67 -10.35 -16.46
CA THR A 47 -7.71 -10.00 -17.43
C THR A 47 -8.73 -9.03 -16.82
N PRO A 48 -9.45 -8.24 -17.64
CA PRO A 48 -10.55 -7.40 -17.16
C PRO A 48 -11.60 -8.17 -16.37
N GLU A 49 -11.91 -9.40 -16.77
CA GLU A 49 -12.88 -10.28 -16.11
C GLU A 49 -12.40 -10.70 -14.71
N GLN A 50 -11.10 -11.06 -14.59
CA GLN A 50 -10.48 -11.40 -13.30
C GLN A 50 -10.48 -10.20 -12.37
N HIS A 51 -10.18 -9.02 -12.91
CA HIS A 51 -10.15 -7.78 -12.12
C HIS A 51 -11.55 -7.37 -11.65
N ARG A 52 -12.56 -7.53 -12.49
CA ARG A 52 -13.98 -7.32 -12.13
C ARG A 52 -14.42 -8.27 -11.04
N ALA A 53 -14.11 -9.57 -11.15
CA ALA A 53 -14.43 -10.56 -10.14
C ALA A 53 -13.74 -10.25 -8.80
N TRP A 54 -12.48 -9.79 -8.83
CA TRP A 54 -11.81 -9.29 -7.64
C TRP A 54 -12.53 -8.09 -7.03
N TRP A 55 -12.94 -7.11 -7.84
CA TRP A 55 -13.66 -5.91 -7.39
C TRP A 55 -14.96 -6.26 -6.66
N GLU A 56 -15.74 -7.18 -7.19
CA GLU A 56 -16.98 -7.65 -6.57
C GLU A 56 -16.74 -8.24 -5.18
N ARG A 57 -15.70 -9.07 -5.02
CA ARG A 57 -15.32 -9.62 -3.71
C ARG A 57 -14.77 -8.54 -2.78
N TYR A 58 -13.97 -7.63 -3.31
CA TYR A 58 -13.36 -6.54 -2.56
C TYR A 58 -14.41 -5.65 -1.88
N GLN A 59 -15.50 -5.35 -2.53
CA GLN A 59 -16.55 -4.49 -2.00
C GLN A 59 -17.23 -5.03 -0.73
N THR A 60 -17.17 -6.33 -0.50
CA THR A 60 -17.81 -6.99 0.64
C THR A 60 -16.86 -7.22 1.82
N ARG A 61 -15.60 -6.82 1.68
CA ARG A 61 -14.54 -7.05 2.68
C ARG A 61 -14.20 -5.76 3.42
N ASP A 62 -14.12 -5.84 4.75
CA ASP A 62 -13.64 -4.74 5.61
C ASP A 62 -12.17 -4.89 6.03
N ASP A 63 -11.56 -6.02 5.68
CA ASP A 63 -10.16 -6.34 5.94
C ASP A 63 -9.21 -6.07 4.77
N ASP A 64 -9.71 -5.40 3.74
CA ASP A 64 -8.96 -5.06 2.52
C ASP A 64 -9.31 -3.64 2.08
N VAL A 65 -8.32 -2.75 2.04
CA VAL A 65 -8.51 -1.33 1.72
C VAL A 65 -7.47 -0.91 0.69
N VAL A 66 -7.93 -0.52 -0.48
CA VAL A 66 -7.09 -0.05 -1.59
C VAL A 66 -7.29 1.44 -1.81
N PHE A 67 -6.19 2.16 -1.91
CA PHE A 67 -6.18 3.60 -2.18
C PHE A 67 -5.57 3.88 -3.55
N VAL A 68 -6.15 4.83 -4.25
CA VAL A 68 -5.52 5.51 -5.37
C VAL A 68 -4.62 6.60 -4.82
N ILE A 69 -3.40 6.66 -5.32
CA ILE A 69 -2.44 7.71 -5.00
C ILE A 69 -2.62 8.83 -6.01
N GLU A 70 -2.95 10.02 -5.54
CA GLU A 70 -3.00 11.23 -6.35
C GLU A 70 -1.83 12.15 -6.00
N GLU A 71 -1.17 12.70 -7.01
CA GLU A 71 -0.22 13.80 -6.83
C GLU A 71 -0.98 15.11 -7.02
N THR A 72 -0.88 16.04 -6.04
CA THR A 72 -1.81 17.16 -5.92
C THR A 72 -1.24 18.52 -6.32
N GLU A 73 0.07 18.64 -6.56
CA GLU A 73 0.74 19.93 -6.79
C GLU A 73 1.13 20.15 -8.24
N ALA A 74 1.90 19.24 -8.81
CA ALA A 74 2.45 19.37 -10.16
C ALA A 74 1.65 18.61 -11.22
N LEU A 75 1.41 17.31 -10.99
CA LEU A 75 0.69 16.44 -11.94
C LEU A 75 -0.82 16.53 -11.79
N ARG A 76 -1.31 16.72 -10.56
CA ARG A 76 -2.73 16.91 -10.22
C ARG A 76 -3.63 15.83 -10.79
N ARG A 77 -3.20 14.56 -10.65
CA ARG A 77 -3.92 13.39 -11.18
C ARG A 77 -3.56 12.12 -10.43
N PRO A 78 -4.34 11.04 -10.61
CA PRO A 78 -3.95 9.72 -10.12
C PRO A 78 -2.63 9.26 -10.73
N VAL A 79 -1.75 8.72 -9.92
CA VAL A 79 -0.39 8.29 -10.32
C VAL A 79 -0.05 6.87 -9.91
N GLY A 80 -0.79 6.28 -8.98
CA GLY A 80 -0.48 4.96 -8.46
C GLY A 80 -1.53 4.42 -7.51
N GLN A 81 -1.16 3.36 -6.81
CA GLN A 81 -2.01 2.62 -5.90
C GLN A 81 -1.20 2.11 -4.71
N VAL A 82 -1.86 1.96 -3.57
CA VAL A 82 -1.31 1.35 -2.36
C VAL A 82 -2.44 0.70 -1.57
N ALA A 83 -2.14 -0.32 -0.76
CA ALA A 83 -3.17 -1.02 -0.01
C ALA A 83 -2.70 -1.49 1.37
N LEU A 84 -3.67 -1.61 2.28
CA LEU A 84 -3.61 -2.46 3.46
C LEU A 84 -4.65 -3.56 3.32
N TYR A 85 -4.26 -4.79 3.58
CA TYR A 85 -5.13 -5.96 3.49
C TYR A 85 -4.78 -6.97 4.57
N ASN A 86 -5.53 -8.06 4.63
CA ASN A 86 -5.43 -9.00 5.76
C ASN A 86 -5.49 -8.27 7.11
N ILE A 87 -6.32 -7.23 7.18
CA ILE A 87 -6.46 -6.41 8.39
C ILE A 87 -7.18 -7.23 9.45
N ASN A 88 -6.49 -7.52 10.53
CA ASN A 88 -7.09 -8.12 11.71
C ASN A 88 -7.32 -7.03 12.77
N TRP A 89 -8.54 -6.54 12.82
CA TRP A 89 -8.92 -5.47 13.75
C TRP A 89 -8.83 -5.89 15.22
N SER A 90 -8.94 -7.20 15.52
CA SER A 90 -8.84 -7.73 16.89
C SER A 90 -7.41 -7.76 17.39
N THR A 91 -6.46 -8.18 16.55
CA THR A 91 -5.05 -8.25 16.92
C THR A 91 -4.28 -6.99 16.59
N GLY A 92 -4.87 -6.07 15.85
CA GLY A 92 -4.24 -4.81 15.47
C GLY A 92 -3.11 -4.97 14.44
N ARG A 93 -3.23 -5.90 13.49
CA ARG A 93 -2.21 -6.16 12.46
C ARG A 93 -2.79 -6.05 11.06
N ALA A 94 -2.00 -5.51 10.14
CA ALA A 94 -2.35 -5.43 8.72
C ALA A 94 -1.12 -5.66 7.85
N GLU A 95 -1.35 -6.19 6.64
CA GLU A 95 -0.33 -6.32 5.62
C GLU A 95 -0.36 -5.12 4.68
N PHE A 96 0.81 -4.55 4.43
CA PHE A 96 1.01 -3.45 3.47
C PHE A 96 1.48 -4.02 2.14
N GLY A 97 0.91 -3.55 1.05
CA GLY A 97 1.36 -3.98 -0.27
C GLY A 97 0.60 -3.35 -1.41
N ARG A 98 0.66 -4.00 -2.56
CA ARG A 98 0.06 -3.55 -3.82
C ARG A 98 0.49 -2.13 -4.20
N LEU A 99 1.65 -1.69 -3.68
CA LEU A 99 2.22 -0.39 -3.99
C LEU A 99 2.75 -0.36 -5.42
N MET A 100 2.28 0.57 -6.19
CA MET A 100 2.79 0.83 -7.53
C MET A 100 2.63 2.30 -7.90
N ILE A 101 3.63 2.84 -8.58
CA ILE A 101 3.55 4.12 -9.28
C ILE A 101 3.41 3.80 -10.77
N GLY A 102 2.20 3.95 -11.30
CA GLY A 102 1.85 3.54 -12.65
C GLY A 102 2.05 4.60 -13.71
N ASP A 103 1.98 5.87 -13.32
CA ASP A 103 2.22 7.00 -14.20
C ASP A 103 3.71 7.21 -14.41
N SER A 104 4.16 7.19 -15.66
CA SER A 104 5.59 7.31 -16.00
C SER A 104 6.22 8.64 -15.58
N GLU A 105 5.44 9.73 -15.57
CA GLU A 105 5.92 11.04 -15.16
C GLU A 105 6.04 11.18 -13.62
N ALA A 106 5.41 10.27 -12.88
CA ALA A 106 5.43 10.26 -11.43
C ALA A 106 6.53 9.39 -10.81
N LYS A 107 7.35 8.74 -11.64
CA LYS A 107 8.43 7.87 -11.17
C LYS A 107 9.64 8.67 -10.69
N GLY A 108 10.30 8.17 -9.65
CA GLY A 108 11.59 8.71 -9.18
C GLY A 108 11.50 10.06 -8.47
N ILE A 109 10.31 10.50 -8.08
CA ILE A 109 10.10 11.80 -7.40
C ILE A 109 9.61 11.67 -5.95
N GLY A 110 9.75 10.48 -5.37
CA GLY A 110 9.49 10.26 -3.94
C GLY A 110 8.05 9.98 -3.55
N LEU A 111 7.13 9.75 -4.51
CA LEU A 111 5.71 9.56 -4.21
C LEU A 111 5.41 8.24 -3.50
N ALA A 112 6.15 7.17 -3.82
CA ALA A 112 6.01 5.89 -3.12
C ALA A 112 6.34 6.02 -1.63
N HIS A 113 7.38 6.77 -1.29
CA HIS A 113 7.74 7.07 0.10
C HIS A 113 6.62 7.85 0.80
N LEU A 114 6.15 8.94 0.22
CA LEU A 114 5.08 9.76 0.80
C LEU A 114 3.78 8.98 0.99
N ALA A 115 3.39 8.17 0.01
CA ALA A 115 2.18 7.33 0.09
C ALA A 115 2.31 6.27 1.19
N THR A 116 3.48 5.66 1.32
CA THR A 116 3.75 4.66 2.37
C THR A 116 3.68 5.30 3.75
N VAL A 117 4.35 6.42 3.98
CA VAL A 117 4.28 7.17 5.24
C VAL A 117 2.84 7.55 5.56
N CYS A 118 2.13 8.12 4.60
CA CYS A 118 0.74 8.56 4.78
C CYS A 118 -0.16 7.42 5.29
N LEU A 119 -0.12 6.27 4.63
CA LEU A 119 -0.99 5.14 4.98
C LEU A 119 -0.58 4.47 6.29
N VAL A 120 0.72 4.26 6.49
CA VAL A 120 1.21 3.58 7.70
C VAL A 120 1.01 4.42 8.95
N GLU A 121 1.26 5.73 8.88
CA GLU A 121 0.99 6.65 10.01
C GLU A 121 -0.50 6.67 10.38
N GLU A 122 -1.39 6.69 9.40
CA GLU A 122 -2.83 6.61 9.63
C GLU A 122 -3.23 5.29 10.28
N ALA A 123 -2.69 4.18 9.77
CA ALA A 123 -2.99 2.84 10.29
C ALA A 123 -2.54 2.67 11.75
N LEU A 124 -1.32 3.06 12.07
CA LEU A 124 -0.78 2.96 13.42
C LEU A 124 -1.35 4.00 14.37
N GLY A 125 -1.70 5.18 13.86
CA GLY A 125 -2.27 6.28 14.64
C GLY A 125 -3.77 6.16 14.81
N ARG A 126 -4.53 6.73 13.87
CA ARG A 126 -5.99 6.87 13.99
C ARG A 126 -6.75 5.54 13.92
N TRP A 127 -6.27 4.56 13.14
CA TRP A 127 -6.91 3.25 13.08
C TRP A 127 -6.55 2.37 14.28
N GLY A 128 -5.53 2.74 15.06
CA GLY A 128 -5.15 2.03 16.28
C GLY A 128 -4.53 0.67 16.05
N LEU A 129 -3.98 0.40 14.86
CA LEU A 129 -3.23 -0.84 14.61
C LEU A 129 -1.90 -0.80 15.35
N GLY A 130 -1.45 -1.94 15.86
CA GLY A 130 -0.18 -2.07 16.57
C GLY A 130 1.00 -2.39 15.66
N GLU A 131 0.73 -3.00 14.51
CA GLU A 131 1.76 -3.47 13.58
C GLU A 131 1.26 -3.45 12.14
N VAL A 132 2.14 -2.98 11.25
CA VAL A 132 2.01 -3.14 9.80
C VAL A 132 3.21 -3.93 9.31
N TYR A 133 2.97 -5.00 8.55
CA TYR A 133 4.01 -5.88 8.03
C TYR A 133 3.92 -6.01 6.52
N LEU A 134 4.98 -6.45 5.89
CA LEU A 134 5.03 -6.67 4.44
C LEU A 134 6.04 -7.76 4.09
N GLU A 135 5.90 -8.29 2.90
CA GLU A 135 6.90 -9.10 2.23
C GLU A 135 7.27 -8.46 0.88
N VAL A 136 8.52 -8.51 0.52
CA VAL A 136 9.05 -7.92 -0.71
C VAL A 136 10.13 -8.83 -1.28
N PHE A 137 10.24 -8.91 -2.61
CA PHE A 137 11.35 -9.63 -3.23
C PHE A 137 12.68 -9.00 -2.83
N GLU A 138 13.65 -9.83 -2.47
CA GLU A 138 15.01 -9.41 -2.14
C GLU A 138 15.66 -8.60 -3.26
N ALA A 139 15.36 -8.95 -4.51
CA ALA A 139 15.87 -8.25 -5.70
C ALA A 139 15.25 -6.86 -5.88
N ASN A 140 14.10 -6.55 -5.24
CA ASN A 140 13.46 -5.25 -5.31
C ASN A 140 14.10 -4.27 -4.33
N THR A 141 15.34 -3.91 -4.57
CA THR A 141 16.13 -3.05 -3.69
C THR A 141 15.55 -1.65 -3.56
N ALA A 142 14.93 -1.13 -4.61
CA ALA A 142 14.27 0.18 -4.58
C ALA A 142 13.10 0.21 -3.58
N ALA A 143 12.23 -0.82 -3.59
CA ALA A 143 11.13 -0.91 -2.64
C ALA A 143 11.63 -1.09 -1.20
N ILE A 144 12.65 -1.94 -0.98
CA ILE A 144 13.24 -2.15 0.34
C ILE A 144 13.78 -0.82 0.92
N ARG A 145 14.42 0.01 0.10
CA ARG A 145 14.89 1.33 0.53
C ARG A 145 13.73 2.26 0.92
N VAL A 146 12.66 2.25 0.16
CA VAL A 146 11.45 3.02 0.48
C VAL A 146 10.91 2.59 1.84
N TYR A 147 10.74 1.31 2.07
CA TYR A 147 10.19 0.78 3.32
C TYR A 147 11.09 1.05 4.50
N ALA A 148 12.41 0.84 4.37
CA ALA A 148 13.37 1.18 5.41
C ALA A 148 13.33 2.67 5.77
N GLY A 149 13.24 3.54 4.76
CA GLY A 149 13.08 4.98 4.94
C GLY A 149 11.77 5.40 5.61
N CYS A 150 10.75 4.52 5.58
CA CYS A 150 9.45 4.71 6.24
C CYS A 150 9.38 4.06 7.64
N GLY A 151 10.49 3.59 8.17
CA GLY A 151 10.56 3.01 9.51
C GLY A 151 10.26 1.52 9.61
N PHE A 152 10.19 0.81 8.48
CA PHE A 152 10.11 -0.65 8.49
C PHE A 152 11.47 -1.27 8.82
N GLU A 153 11.45 -2.31 9.63
CA GLU A 153 12.61 -3.11 10.00
C GLU A 153 12.51 -4.50 9.40
N GLU A 154 13.62 -5.04 8.89
CA GLU A 154 13.69 -6.42 8.42
C GLU A 154 13.54 -7.39 9.59
N THR A 155 12.64 -8.37 9.46
CA THR A 155 12.41 -9.39 10.46
C THR A 155 12.86 -10.78 10.04
N ALA A 156 12.87 -11.07 8.76
CA ALA A 156 13.30 -12.35 8.20
C ALA A 156 13.68 -12.20 6.73
N ARG A 157 14.54 -13.11 6.27
CA ARG A 157 14.93 -13.20 4.86
C ARG A 157 14.95 -14.68 4.50
N ARG A 158 14.11 -15.07 3.55
CA ARG A 158 13.95 -16.48 3.19
C ARG A 158 13.47 -16.61 1.74
N ASP A 159 14.08 -17.55 0.99
CA ASP A 159 13.61 -17.95 -0.34
C ASP A 159 13.46 -16.78 -1.33
N GLY A 160 14.39 -15.82 -1.28
CA GLY A 160 14.37 -14.66 -2.17
C GLY A 160 13.39 -13.57 -1.78
N THR A 161 12.79 -13.64 -0.58
CA THR A 161 11.91 -12.60 -0.03
C THR A 161 12.43 -12.04 1.29
N VAL A 162 12.10 -10.80 1.55
CA VAL A 162 12.40 -10.08 2.79
C VAL A 162 11.07 -9.73 3.46
N ALA A 163 10.93 -10.14 4.71
CA ALA A 163 9.83 -9.73 5.56
C ALA A 163 10.24 -8.50 6.37
N MET A 164 9.37 -7.51 6.42
CA MET A 164 9.60 -6.26 7.15
C MET A 164 8.36 -5.91 7.97
N ARG A 165 8.55 -5.14 9.04
CA ARG A 165 7.44 -4.65 9.86
C ARG A 165 7.73 -3.26 10.42
N ARG A 166 6.67 -2.54 10.71
CA ARG A 166 6.67 -1.33 11.51
C ARG A 166 5.64 -1.46 12.63
N ARG A 167 6.06 -1.15 13.84
CA ARG A 167 5.21 -1.17 15.05
C ARG A 167 5.02 0.22 15.60
N VAL A 168 3.95 0.39 16.39
CA VAL A 168 3.82 1.53 17.27
C VAL A 168 4.97 1.50 18.27
N VAL A 169 5.68 2.64 18.41
CA VAL A 169 6.68 2.80 19.45
C VAL A 169 5.93 3.07 20.75
N GLU A 170 5.95 2.11 21.69
CA GLU A 170 5.45 2.36 23.03
C GLU A 170 6.30 3.46 23.69
N PRO A 171 5.68 4.46 24.34
CA PRO A 171 6.43 5.42 25.12
C PRO A 171 7.20 4.64 26.19
N ARG A 172 8.52 4.88 26.30
CA ARG A 172 9.32 4.32 27.39
C ARG A 172 8.63 4.74 28.69
N SER A 173 8.20 3.76 29.49
CA SER A 173 7.81 4.01 30.85
C SER A 173 9.06 4.56 31.57
N GLU A 174 9.06 5.85 31.87
CA GLU A 174 10.01 6.41 32.80
C GLU A 174 9.69 5.76 34.15
N THR A 175 10.45 4.75 34.49
CA THR A 175 10.52 4.25 35.86
C THR A 175 11.27 5.30 36.67
N SER A 176 10.50 6.02 37.47
CA SER A 176 11.01 6.88 38.55
C SER A 176 11.71 6.04 39.58
#